data_d502fc6a6d5dfb356c4c15aebb014edd
#
_entry.id   d502fc6a6d5dfb356c4c15aebb014edd
#
_cell.length_a   1.000
_cell.length_b   1.000
_cell.length_c   1.000
_cell.angle_alpha   90.00
_cell.angle_beta   90.00
_cell.angle_gamma   90.00
#
_symmetry.space_group_name_H-M   'P 1'
#
loop_
_entity.id
_entity.type
_entity.pdbx_description
1 polymer ?
#
loop_
_entity_poly.entity_id
_entity_poly.type
_entity_poly.pdbx_seq_one_letter_code
_entity_poly.pdbx_strand_id
1 'polypeptide(L)'
;MANMNSSDTTATAELGLRLVVPERTSVPLVARLDYNADDPYAIRVAFHTGEDEPVEWIFARELLTVGIVRPVGEGDVRVWPSKDDSGERSVSIALSSPFGQAEFDTHVSPLAEFLHRTYEIVPAGQEATYVDLDEEIERYLA
;
A
#
# COMPACT_ATOMS: atom_id res chain seq x y z
N MET A 1 3.23 28.32 11.28
CA MET A 1 3.24 28.02 10.76
C MET A 1 2.86 27.33 10.08
N ALA A 2 2.78 27.04 10.05
CA ALA A 2 2.64 26.50 9.52
C ALA A 2 2.45 26.12 8.62
N ASN A 3 2.55 26.02 8.32
CA ASN A 3 2.36 25.57 7.53
C ASN A 3 2.65 24.92 6.77
N MET A 4 2.99 24.96 6.64
CA MET A 4 3.63 24.16 6.00
C MET A 4 3.14 22.98 5.51
N ASN A 5 2.26 22.46 5.92
CA ASN A 5 1.67 21.24 5.53
C ASN A 5 1.10 21.27 4.16
N SER A 6 0.76 22.43 3.68
CA SER A 6 0.22 22.55 2.35
C SER A 6 1.23 22.19 1.26
N SER A 7 2.50 22.09 1.63
CA SER A 7 3.53 21.71 0.67
C SER A 7 3.85 20.23 0.72
N ASP A 8 3.21 19.48 1.61
CA ASP A 8 3.45 18.06 1.67
C ASP A 8 2.84 17.37 0.45
N THR A 9 3.67 16.67 -0.29
CA THR A 9 3.22 15.91 -1.45
C THR A 9 3.53 14.43 -1.31
N THR A 10 4.12 14.02 -0.19
CA THR A 10 4.50 12.63 0.02
C THR A 10 4.13 12.19 1.42
N ALA A 11 3.93 10.89 1.57
CA ALA A 11 3.74 10.26 2.87
C ALA A 11 4.51 8.96 2.87
N THR A 12 5.11 8.63 4.01
CA THR A 12 5.83 7.38 4.17
C THR A 12 5.46 6.77 5.50
N ALA A 13 5.59 5.45 5.60
CA ALA A 13 5.37 4.74 6.84
C ALA A 13 6.12 3.42 6.80
N GLU A 14 6.41 2.90 7.98
CA GLU A 14 6.89 1.53 8.11
C GLU A 14 5.85 0.74 8.85
N LEU A 15 5.55 -0.45 8.34
CA LEU A 15 4.58 -1.34 8.95
C LEU A 15 5.23 -2.66 9.31
N GLY A 16 4.88 -3.17 10.48
CA GLY A 16 5.22 -4.53 10.83
C GLY A 16 4.22 -5.46 10.17
N LEU A 17 4.71 -6.46 9.47
CA LEU A 17 3.89 -7.47 8.83
C LEU A 17 4.32 -8.83 9.29
N ARG A 18 3.48 -9.82 9.03
CA ARG A 18 3.83 -11.22 9.23
C ARG A 18 3.68 -11.93 7.91
N LEU A 19 4.74 -12.57 7.47
CA LEU A 19 4.68 -13.45 6.31
C LEU A 19 4.09 -14.77 6.79
N VAL A 20 2.97 -15.15 6.20
CA VAL A 20 2.31 -16.41 6.54
C VAL A 20 2.98 -17.50 5.74
N VAL A 21 3.53 -18.51 6.43
CA VAL A 21 4.18 -19.63 5.77
C VAL A 21 3.45 -20.90 6.10
N PRO A 22 3.61 -21.95 5.27
CA PRO A 22 3.02 -23.24 5.58
C PRO A 22 3.46 -23.72 6.96
N GLU A 23 2.70 -24.60 7.56
CA GLU A 23 3.01 -25.17 8.85
C GLU A 23 2.82 -24.20 9.99
N ARG A 24 2.06 -23.15 9.74
CA ARG A 24 1.57 -22.24 10.78
C ARG A 24 2.63 -21.40 11.45
N THR A 25 3.80 -21.31 10.85
CA THR A 25 4.82 -20.41 11.34
C THR A 25 4.70 -19.10 10.59
N SER A 26 4.79 -18.00 11.30
CA SER A 26 4.80 -16.70 10.65
C SER A 26 6.17 -16.07 10.89
N VAL A 27 6.59 -15.27 9.92
CA VAL A 27 7.89 -14.60 9.96
C VAL A 27 7.64 -13.09 9.98
N PRO A 28 8.13 -12.39 11.02
CA PRO A 28 7.93 -10.93 11.03
C PRO A 28 8.79 -10.26 9.97
N LEU A 29 8.21 -9.26 9.33
CA LEU A 29 8.88 -8.45 8.34
C LEU A 29 8.55 -7.00 8.59
N VAL A 30 9.30 -6.12 7.94
CA VAL A 30 9.00 -4.70 7.92
C VAL A 30 8.76 -4.31 6.48
N ALA A 31 7.71 -3.55 6.23
CA ALA A 31 7.46 -2.98 4.92
C ALA A 31 7.49 -1.47 5.01
N ARG A 32 8.09 -0.85 4.01
CA ARG A 32 8.07 0.60 3.89
C ARG A 32 7.06 0.97 2.83
N LEU A 33 6.17 1.89 3.16
CA LEU A 33 5.14 2.37 2.25
C LEU A 33 5.47 3.80 1.86
N ASP A 34 5.37 4.09 0.58
CA ASP A 34 5.62 5.43 0.05
C ASP A 34 4.47 5.85 -0.85
N TYR A 35 4.02 7.08 -0.67
CA TYR A 35 2.99 7.68 -1.49
C TYR A 35 3.45 9.04 -1.97
N ASN A 36 3.15 9.36 -3.23
CA ASN A 36 3.55 10.63 -3.82
C ASN A 36 2.38 11.17 -4.64
N ALA A 37 2.05 12.46 -4.44
CA ALA A 37 0.97 13.09 -5.17
C ALA A 37 1.18 13.08 -6.67
N ASP A 38 2.43 12.97 -7.14
CA ASP A 38 2.70 12.86 -8.57
C ASP A 38 2.22 11.54 -9.16
N ASP A 39 1.97 10.55 -8.30
CA ASP A 39 1.43 9.26 -8.71
C ASP A 39 0.29 8.92 -7.74
N PRO A 40 -0.82 9.65 -7.83
CA PRO A 40 -1.82 9.65 -6.76
C PRO A 40 -2.63 8.37 -6.61
N TYR A 41 -2.60 7.50 -7.61
CA TYR A 41 -3.37 6.26 -7.56
C TYR A 41 -2.60 5.11 -6.91
N ALA A 42 -1.29 5.26 -6.71
CA ALA A 42 -0.45 4.12 -6.35
C ALA A 42 0.24 4.30 -5.00
N ILE A 43 0.45 3.18 -4.34
CA ILE A 43 1.28 3.11 -3.14
C ILE A 43 2.41 2.13 -3.43
N ARG A 44 3.65 2.55 -3.20
CA ARG A 44 4.80 1.67 -3.35
C ARG A 44 5.09 1.01 -2.04
N VAL A 45 5.29 -0.28 -2.08
CA VAL A 45 5.56 -1.05 -0.87
C VAL A 45 6.86 -1.82 -1.07
N ALA A 46 7.80 -1.60 -0.18
CA ALA A 46 9.07 -2.31 -0.18
C ALA A 46 9.09 -3.28 0.99
N PHE A 47 9.10 -4.56 0.70
CA PHE A 47 9.13 -5.59 1.73
C PHE A 47 10.57 -5.92 2.06
N HIS A 48 10.96 -5.66 3.31
CA HIS A 48 12.32 -5.94 3.77
C HIS A 48 12.36 -7.32 4.40
N THR A 49 12.96 -8.24 3.68
CA THR A 49 12.98 -9.64 4.11
C THR A 49 14.23 -10.00 4.89
N GLY A 50 15.09 -9.03 5.15
CA GLY A 50 16.35 -9.30 5.81
C GLY A 50 17.49 -9.64 4.88
N GLU A 51 17.19 -9.73 3.59
CA GLU A 51 18.20 -9.96 2.57
C GLU A 51 18.71 -8.63 2.05
N ASP A 52 19.50 -8.68 1.02
CA ASP A 52 20.20 -7.48 0.56
C ASP A 52 19.27 -6.41 0.04
N GLU A 53 18.31 -6.78 -0.78
CA GLU A 53 17.43 -5.81 -1.41
C GLU A 53 15.98 -6.10 -1.10
N PRO A 54 15.19 -5.04 -0.87
CA PRO A 54 13.77 -5.24 -0.63
C PRO A 54 13.06 -5.68 -1.90
N VAL A 55 11.95 -6.37 -1.73
CA VAL A 55 11.07 -6.71 -2.83
C VAL A 55 10.03 -5.61 -2.94
N GLU A 56 9.91 -5.01 -4.11
CA GLU A 56 9.01 -3.87 -4.29
C GLU A 56 7.78 -4.27 -5.08
N TRP A 57 6.65 -3.76 -4.62
CA TRP A 57 5.36 -3.91 -5.29
C TRP A 57 4.69 -2.56 -5.34
N ILE A 58 3.79 -2.40 -6.30
CA ILE A 58 2.98 -1.20 -6.41
C ILE A 58 1.53 -1.63 -6.32
N PHE A 59 0.80 -1.05 -5.37
CA PHE A 59 -0.60 -1.34 -5.16
C PHE A 59 -1.43 -0.12 -5.49
N ALA A 60 -2.62 -0.34 -6.05
CA ALA A 60 -3.58 0.74 -6.15
C ALA A 60 -3.97 1.19 -4.74
N ARG A 61 -3.98 2.50 -4.52
CA ARG A 61 -4.37 3.03 -3.22
C ARG A 61 -5.76 2.57 -2.82
N GLU A 62 -6.68 2.60 -3.78
CA GLU A 62 -8.06 2.19 -3.52
C GLU A 62 -8.15 0.73 -3.13
N LEU A 63 -7.28 -0.10 -3.69
CA LEU A 63 -7.28 -1.52 -3.37
C LEU A 63 -7.03 -1.76 -1.88
N LEU A 64 -6.05 -1.05 -1.32
CA LEU A 64 -5.77 -1.18 0.10
C LEU A 64 -6.90 -0.59 0.95
N THR A 65 -7.44 0.53 0.53
CA THR A 65 -8.53 1.17 1.26
C THR A 65 -9.76 0.28 1.32
N VAL A 66 -10.14 -0.29 0.19
CA VAL A 66 -11.32 -1.17 0.15
C VAL A 66 -11.04 -2.48 0.88
N GLY A 67 -9.82 -3.00 0.75
CA GLY A 67 -9.45 -4.28 1.35
C GLY A 67 -9.49 -4.30 2.87
N ILE A 68 -9.38 -3.14 3.51
CA ILE A 68 -9.53 -3.05 4.96
C ILE A 68 -10.98 -3.38 5.36
N VAL A 69 -11.94 -3.10 4.48
CA VAL A 69 -13.37 -3.20 4.79
C VAL A 69 -13.98 -4.48 4.25
N ARG A 70 -13.56 -4.92 3.08
CA ARG A 70 -14.13 -6.11 2.45
C ARG A 70 -13.12 -6.72 1.49
N PRO A 71 -13.28 -8.01 1.16
CA PRO A 71 -12.34 -8.64 0.22
C PRO A 71 -12.38 -7.98 -1.14
N VAL A 72 -11.20 -7.79 -1.72
CA VAL A 72 -11.05 -7.17 -3.02
C VAL A 72 -9.81 -7.77 -3.67
N GLY A 73 -9.80 -7.82 -5.00
CA GLY A 73 -8.66 -8.35 -5.73
C GLY A 73 -8.53 -7.68 -7.07
N GLU A 74 -7.29 -7.57 -7.53
CA GLU A 74 -7.00 -7.01 -8.83
C GLU A 74 -5.71 -7.64 -9.33
N GLY A 75 -5.81 -8.41 -10.42
CA GLY A 75 -4.64 -9.07 -10.96
C GLY A 75 -4.05 -10.07 -9.98
N ASP A 76 -2.79 -9.89 -9.69
CA ASP A 76 -2.05 -10.80 -8.82
C ASP A 76 -2.13 -10.43 -7.35
N VAL A 77 -2.97 -9.49 -6.99
CA VAL A 77 -3.07 -8.99 -5.62
C VAL A 77 -4.47 -9.19 -5.09
N ARG A 78 -4.57 -9.74 -3.90
CA ARG A 78 -5.84 -9.81 -3.18
C ARG A 78 -5.64 -9.28 -1.78
N VAL A 79 -6.66 -8.55 -1.28
CA VAL A 79 -6.61 -7.93 0.03
C VAL A 79 -7.95 -8.18 0.71
N TRP A 80 -7.93 -8.59 1.97
CA TRP A 80 -9.19 -8.86 2.67
C TRP A 80 -9.02 -8.61 4.16
N PRO A 81 -10.13 -8.26 4.84
CA PRO A 81 -10.07 -8.09 6.29
C PRO A 81 -9.88 -9.42 6.99
N SER A 82 -9.13 -9.40 8.09
CA SER A 82 -8.88 -10.58 8.88
C SER A 82 -8.76 -10.17 10.34
N LYS A 83 -8.41 -11.11 11.19
CA LYS A 83 -8.13 -10.86 12.60
C LYS A 83 -6.92 -11.67 12.98
N ASP A 84 -6.12 -11.11 13.91
CA ASP A 84 -5.00 -11.87 14.42
C ASP A 84 -5.48 -12.82 15.52
N ASP A 85 -4.53 -13.55 16.11
CA ASP A 85 -4.86 -14.56 17.10
C ASP A 85 -5.53 -13.97 18.35
N SER A 86 -5.29 -12.69 18.62
CA SER A 86 -5.90 -12.03 19.76
C SER A 86 -7.26 -11.41 19.43
N GLY A 87 -7.68 -11.49 18.17
CA GLY A 87 -8.94 -10.91 17.73
C GLY A 87 -8.82 -9.48 17.25
N GLU A 88 -7.62 -8.94 17.19
CA GLU A 88 -7.43 -7.57 16.74
C GLU A 88 -7.59 -7.51 15.22
N ARG A 89 -8.21 -6.42 14.74
CA ARG A 89 -8.47 -6.26 13.32
C ARG A 89 -7.18 -6.17 12.54
N SER A 90 -7.11 -6.97 11.50
CA SER A 90 -5.96 -7.06 10.62
C SER A 90 -6.43 -7.05 9.19
N VAL A 91 -5.48 -6.95 8.28
CA VAL A 91 -5.75 -7.08 6.86
C VAL A 91 -4.73 -8.05 6.31
N SER A 92 -5.19 -8.91 5.40
CA SER A 92 -4.34 -9.89 4.75
C SER A 92 -4.14 -9.49 3.30
N ILE A 93 -2.93 -9.68 2.81
CA ILE A 93 -2.54 -9.33 1.45
C ILE A 93 -1.90 -10.57 0.83
N ALA A 94 -2.44 -11.02 -0.30
CA ALA A 94 -1.88 -12.16 -1.02
C ALA A 94 -1.33 -11.68 -2.36
N LEU A 95 -0.12 -12.07 -2.65
CA LEU A 95 0.58 -11.70 -3.87
C LEU A 95 0.91 -12.98 -4.63
N SER A 96 0.70 -12.95 -5.94
CA SER A 96 1.03 -14.06 -6.82
C SER A 96 2.03 -13.59 -7.87
N SER A 97 2.99 -14.44 -8.20
CA SER A 97 3.92 -14.16 -9.27
C SER A 97 4.28 -15.49 -9.93
N PRO A 98 4.95 -15.46 -11.08
CA PRO A 98 5.41 -16.70 -11.69
C PRO A 98 6.33 -17.52 -10.78
N PHE A 99 6.94 -16.88 -9.78
CA PHE A 99 7.87 -17.55 -8.88
C PHE A 99 7.19 -18.09 -7.64
N GLY A 100 5.90 -17.83 -7.44
CA GLY A 100 5.20 -18.37 -6.29
C GLY A 100 4.20 -17.39 -5.73
N GLN A 101 3.74 -17.68 -4.52
CA GLN A 101 2.73 -16.90 -3.85
C GLN A 101 3.21 -16.55 -2.45
N ALA A 102 2.77 -15.39 -1.96
CA ALA A 102 3.08 -14.95 -0.60
C ALA A 102 1.83 -14.33 0.00
N GLU A 103 1.67 -14.52 1.29
CA GLU A 103 0.56 -13.90 2.02
C GLU A 103 1.12 -13.21 3.24
N PHE A 104 0.67 -11.98 3.47
CA PHE A 104 1.11 -11.16 4.59
C PHE A 104 -0.08 -10.70 5.39
N ASP A 105 0.11 -10.55 6.68
CA ASP A 105 -0.90 -9.96 7.57
C ASP A 105 -0.31 -8.74 8.24
N THR A 106 -1.14 -7.71 8.43
CA THR A 106 -0.72 -6.53 9.17
C THR A 106 -1.93 -5.99 9.93
N HIS A 107 -1.69 -5.26 11.00
CA HIS A 107 -2.79 -4.66 11.75
C HIS A 107 -3.40 -3.52 10.95
N VAL A 108 -4.72 -3.35 11.12
CA VAL A 108 -5.45 -2.33 10.37
C VAL A 108 -5.04 -0.93 10.78
N SER A 109 -4.85 -0.68 12.08
CA SER A 109 -4.66 0.69 12.56
C SER A 109 -3.49 1.43 11.91
N PRO A 110 -2.27 0.86 11.88
CA PRO A 110 -1.17 1.61 11.25
C PRO A 110 -1.38 1.80 9.76
N LEU A 111 -1.95 0.81 9.08
CA LEU A 111 -2.21 0.95 7.66
C LEU A 111 -3.27 2.01 7.40
N ALA A 112 -4.34 1.99 8.18
CA ALA A 112 -5.41 2.98 8.02
C ALA A 112 -4.89 4.38 8.28
N GLU A 113 -4.00 4.53 9.26
CA GLU A 113 -3.42 5.84 9.55
C GLU A 113 -2.58 6.34 8.38
N PHE A 114 -1.79 5.46 7.79
CA PHE A 114 -1.02 5.83 6.61
C PHE A 114 -1.93 6.24 5.46
N LEU A 115 -2.96 5.43 5.19
CA LEU A 115 -3.89 5.75 4.11
C LEU A 115 -4.58 7.08 4.35
N HIS A 116 -4.96 7.35 5.61
CA HIS A 116 -5.57 8.62 5.93
C HIS A 116 -4.66 9.79 5.55
N ARG A 117 -3.36 9.67 5.83
CA ARG A 117 -2.42 10.72 5.44
C ARG A 117 -2.34 10.88 3.93
N THR A 118 -2.42 9.78 3.18
CA THR A 118 -2.40 9.89 1.71
C THR A 118 -3.63 10.61 1.21
N TYR A 119 -4.80 10.41 1.85
CA TYR A 119 -6.01 11.08 1.43
C TYR A 119 -6.06 12.53 1.87
N GLU A 120 -5.26 12.91 2.84
CA GLU A 120 -5.09 14.33 3.15
C GLU A 120 -4.27 15.03 2.06
N ILE A 121 -3.34 14.31 1.45
CA ILE A 121 -2.54 14.88 0.37
C ILE A 121 -3.36 14.96 -0.91
N VAL A 122 -4.01 13.86 -1.29
CA VAL A 122 -4.86 13.82 -2.48
C VAL A 122 -6.19 13.19 -2.08
N PRO A 123 -7.24 13.99 -1.91
CA PRO A 123 -8.53 13.44 -1.50
C PRO A 123 -9.07 12.42 -2.49
N ALA A 124 -9.89 11.51 -1.98
CA ALA A 124 -10.50 10.48 -2.82
C ALA A 124 -11.32 11.13 -3.92
N GLY A 125 -11.17 10.62 -5.13
CA GLY A 125 -11.89 11.14 -6.27
C GLY A 125 -11.23 12.33 -6.93
N GLN A 126 -10.14 12.85 -6.37
CA GLN A 126 -9.45 14.00 -6.93
C GLN A 126 -8.10 13.64 -7.51
N GLU A 127 -7.82 12.37 -7.66
CA GLU A 127 -6.53 11.93 -8.16
C GLU A 127 -6.23 12.53 -9.53
N ALA A 128 -7.23 12.64 -10.36
CA ALA A 128 -7.02 13.12 -11.73
C ALA A 128 -6.52 14.56 -11.78
N THR A 129 -6.83 15.38 -10.76
CA THR A 129 -6.34 16.76 -10.74
C THR A 129 -4.83 16.83 -10.52
N TYR A 130 -4.23 15.75 -10.03
CA TYR A 130 -2.81 15.71 -9.73
C TYR A 130 -2.00 15.03 -10.82
N VAL A 131 -2.65 14.53 -11.87
CA VAL A 131 -1.99 13.95 -13.02
C VAL A 131 -1.91 15.02 -14.10
N ASP A 132 -0.70 15.26 -14.61
CA ASP A 132 -0.51 16.25 -15.66
C ASP A 132 -0.85 15.61 -17.01
N LEU A 133 -2.12 15.68 -17.38
CA LEU A 133 -2.58 15.06 -18.61
C LEU A 133 -2.02 15.75 -19.85
N ASP A 134 -1.79 17.07 -19.77
CA ASP A 134 -1.22 17.78 -20.88
C ASP A 134 0.19 17.31 -21.19
N GLU A 135 0.98 17.11 -20.14
CA GLU A 135 2.32 16.61 -20.32
C GLU A 135 2.32 15.19 -20.86
N GLU A 136 1.39 14.37 -20.39
CA GLU A 136 1.27 13.01 -20.89
C GLU A 136 0.90 12.99 -22.36
N ILE A 137 -0.05 13.83 -22.75
CA ILE A 137 -0.47 13.90 -24.14
C ILE A 137 0.67 14.37 -25.03
N GLU A 138 1.41 15.38 -24.59
CA GLU A 138 2.56 15.87 -25.37
C GLU A 138 3.59 14.79 -25.56
N ARG A 139 3.79 13.97 -24.56
CA ARG A 139 4.76 12.90 -24.62
C ARG A 139 4.40 11.90 -25.70
N TYR A 140 3.11 11.63 -25.88
CA TYR A 140 2.66 10.69 -26.88
C TYR A 140 2.58 11.30 -28.28
N LEU A 141 2.39 12.61 -28.35
CA LEU A 141 2.26 13.27 -29.63
C LEU A 141 3.60 13.71 -30.20
N ALA A 142 4.59 13.78 -29.38
CA ALA A 142 5.92 14.15 -29.83
C ALA A 142 6.62 12.97 -30.49
#